data_b3aed718505861bd6e1168c356b6fc7b
#
_entry.id   b3aed718505861bd6e1168c356b6fc7b
#
_cell.length_a   1.000
_cell.length_b   1.000
_cell.length_c   1.000
_cell.angle_alpha   90.00
_cell.angle_beta   90.00
_cell.angle_gamma   90.00
#
_symmetry.space_group_name_H-M   'P 1'
#
loop_
_entity.id
_entity.type
_entity.pdbx_description
1 polymer ?
#
loop_
_entity_poly.entity_id
_entity_poly.type
_entity_poly.pdbx_seq_one_letter_code
_entity_poly.pdbx_strand_id
1 'polypeptide(L)'
;MGLDYLDMMIIHSPQPWVEVNQSENRYVEGNRAAWKALEDAYKAGKLKALGVSNFQIGDIESLVETAEIKPMVNQILLHISNTPLELVGYCQKNGIVVEAYSPNGHGEILNQPEIKEMAEKYGVSVPQLCIRYTLQLGTFPCQRQQIQNHMKANAEVDFEISPEDMEILKNFKKIESYGASSGFLCMAENSD
;
A
#
# COMPACT_ATOMS: atom_id res chain seq x y z
N MET A 1 -13.40 12.99 -19.33
CA MET A 1 -14.11 12.88 -18.04
C MET A 1 -14.93 14.12 -17.69
N GLY A 2 -14.70 15.28 -18.32
CA GLY A 2 -15.46 16.51 -18.08
C GLY A 2 -15.28 17.10 -16.68
N LEU A 3 -14.13 16.81 -16.05
CA LEU A 3 -13.76 17.34 -14.73
C LEU A 3 -12.78 18.51 -14.89
N ASP A 4 -12.93 19.52 -14.04
CA ASP A 4 -12.03 20.68 -14.03
C ASP A 4 -10.71 20.36 -13.33
N TYR A 5 -10.73 19.43 -12.36
CA TYR A 5 -9.58 18.96 -11.59
C TYR A 5 -9.74 17.50 -11.15
N LEU A 6 -8.64 16.90 -10.69
CA LEU A 6 -8.63 15.63 -9.95
C LEU A 6 -8.10 15.89 -8.53
N ASP A 7 -8.64 15.18 -7.56
CA ASP A 7 -8.18 15.32 -6.17
C ASP A 7 -6.78 14.75 -6.00
N MET A 8 -6.46 13.63 -6.66
CA MET A 8 -5.13 13.02 -6.61
C MET A 8 -4.79 12.32 -7.93
N MET A 9 -3.52 12.37 -8.29
CA MET A 9 -2.93 11.56 -9.36
C MET A 9 -1.65 10.89 -8.85
N ILE A 10 -1.49 9.59 -9.12
CA ILE A 10 -0.32 8.81 -8.71
C ILE A 10 0.35 8.15 -9.92
N ILE A 11 1.68 8.05 -9.89
CA ILE A 11 2.42 7.16 -10.78
C ILE A 11 2.21 5.74 -10.27
N HIS A 12 1.63 4.86 -11.08
CA HIS A 12 1.19 3.53 -10.66
C HIS A 12 2.34 2.59 -10.26
N SER A 13 3.51 2.75 -10.91
CA SER A 13 4.67 1.91 -10.67
C SER A 13 5.95 2.61 -11.14
N PRO A 14 7.11 2.43 -10.46
CA PRO A 14 8.39 2.97 -10.92
C PRO A 14 8.95 2.25 -12.16
N GLN A 15 8.41 1.07 -12.46
CA GLN A 15 8.83 0.20 -13.56
C GLN A 15 7.61 -0.27 -14.36
N PRO A 16 7.77 -0.71 -15.63
CA PRO A 16 6.73 -1.44 -16.33
C PRO A 16 6.20 -2.60 -15.48
N TRP A 17 4.89 -2.83 -15.51
CA TRP A 17 4.25 -3.79 -14.61
C TRP A 17 4.84 -5.19 -14.67
N VAL A 18 5.35 -5.60 -15.83
CA VAL A 18 6.00 -6.90 -16.03
C VAL A 18 7.42 -7.00 -15.42
N GLU A 19 7.97 -5.89 -14.91
CA GLU A 19 9.34 -5.81 -14.37
C GLU A 19 9.35 -5.32 -12.91
N VAL A 20 8.19 -4.95 -12.34
CA VAL A 20 8.09 -4.34 -11.01
C VAL A 20 8.81 -5.20 -9.97
N ASN A 21 9.81 -4.58 -9.31
CA ASN A 21 10.66 -5.19 -8.29
C ASN A 21 11.45 -6.45 -8.71
N GLN A 22 11.52 -6.75 -10.01
CA GLN A 22 12.28 -7.88 -10.56
C GLN A 22 13.45 -7.44 -11.47
N SER A 23 13.41 -6.22 -11.98
CA SER A 23 14.45 -5.66 -12.84
C SER A 23 15.31 -4.66 -12.07
N GLU A 24 16.63 -4.69 -12.31
CA GLU A 24 17.56 -3.68 -11.78
C GLU A 24 17.36 -2.31 -12.44
N ASN A 25 16.74 -2.25 -13.63
CA ASN A 25 16.44 -0.98 -14.30
C ASN A 25 15.29 -0.28 -13.59
N ARG A 26 15.59 0.83 -12.92
CA ARG A 26 14.61 1.63 -12.14
C ARG A 26 13.95 2.75 -12.94
N TYR A 27 14.22 2.89 -14.24
CA TYR A 27 13.58 3.89 -15.13
C TYR A 27 13.60 5.34 -14.57
N VAL A 28 14.69 5.71 -13.91
CA VAL A 28 14.84 6.97 -13.15
C VAL A 28 14.42 8.18 -13.96
N GLU A 29 14.97 8.35 -15.18
CA GLU A 29 14.70 9.51 -16.03
C GLU A 29 13.24 9.56 -16.49
N GLY A 30 12.63 8.40 -16.78
CA GLY A 30 11.22 8.31 -17.13
C GLY A 30 10.31 8.71 -15.96
N ASN A 31 10.64 8.27 -14.75
CA ASN A 31 9.90 8.60 -13.54
C ASN A 31 10.01 10.11 -13.22
N ARG A 32 11.21 10.70 -13.35
CA ARG A 32 11.43 12.15 -13.18
C ARG A 32 10.64 12.97 -14.20
N ALA A 33 10.65 12.56 -15.45
CA ALA A 33 9.89 13.24 -16.51
C ALA A 33 8.38 13.16 -16.27
N ALA A 34 7.86 12.00 -15.89
CA ALA A 34 6.45 11.83 -15.53
C ALA A 34 6.08 12.66 -14.30
N TRP A 35 6.95 12.69 -13.28
CA TRP A 35 6.74 13.49 -12.08
C TRP A 35 6.68 14.99 -12.40
N LYS A 36 7.59 15.48 -13.23
CA LYS A 36 7.58 16.88 -13.67
C LYS A 36 6.26 17.28 -14.34
N ALA A 37 5.70 16.41 -15.17
CA ALA A 37 4.40 16.66 -15.79
C ALA A 37 3.25 16.72 -14.75
N LEU A 38 3.31 15.91 -13.70
CA LEU A 38 2.34 15.97 -12.59
C LEU A 38 2.51 17.26 -11.78
N GLU A 39 3.74 17.69 -11.49
CA GLU A 39 4.00 18.97 -10.83
C GLU A 39 3.44 20.16 -11.60
N ASP A 40 3.61 20.16 -12.92
CA ASP A 40 3.08 21.23 -13.77
C ASP A 40 1.53 21.24 -13.76
N ALA A 41 0.90 20.06 -13.76
CA ALA A 41 -0.55 19.95 -13.63
C ALA A 41 -1.04 20.38 -12.22
N TYR A 42 -0.29 20.08 -11.16
CA TYR A 42 -0.58 20.53 -9.81
C TYR A 42 -0.49 22.05 -9.70
N LYS A 43 0.59 22.65 -10.20
CA LYS A 43 0.78 24.12 -10.23
C LYS A 43 -0.31 24.84 -11.05
N ALA A 44 -0.83 24.19 -12.09
CA ALA A 44 -1.94 24.67 -12.88
C ALA A 44 -3.33 24.49 -12.22
N GLY A 45 -3.38 23.94 -10.99
CA GLY A 45 -4.63 23.69 -10.24
C GLY A 45 -5.46 22.53 -10.77
N LYS A 46 -4.92 21.72 -11.68
CA LYS A 46 -5.61 20.55 -12.24
C LYS A 46 -5.51 19.31 -11.34
N LEU A 47 -4.54 19.29 -10.46
CA LEU A 47 -4.36 18.24 -9.44
C LEU A 47 -4.27 18.89 -8.06
N LYS A 48 -4.83 18.24 -7.02
CA LYS A 48 -4.75 18.71 -5.62
C LYS A 48 -3.73 17.95 -4.81
N ALA A 49 -3.40 16.71 -5.18
CA ALA A 49 -2.39 15.91 -4.55
C ALA A 49 -1.64 15.07 -5.59
N LEU A 50 -0.36 14.81 -5.31
CA LEU A 50 0.53 13.99 -6.12
C LEU A 50 1.04 12.82 -5.31
N GLY A 51 1.10 11.64 -5.91
CA GLY A 51 1.61 10.46 -5.26
C GLY A 51 2.30 9.48 -6.20
N VAL A 52 2.81 8.44 -5.60
CA VAL A 52 3.44 7.31 -6.28
C VAL A 52 2.83 6.01 -5.77
N SER A 53 3.07 4.91 -6.45
CA SER A 53 2.66 3.58 -6.02
C SER A 53 3.76 2.58 -6.34
N ASN A 54 3.97 1.62 -5.43
CA ASN A 54 5.00 0.58 -5.55
C ASN A 54 6.44 1.10 -5.61
N PHE A 55 6.70 2.34 -5.21
CA PHE A 55 8.03 2.92 -5.13
C PHE A 55 8.75 2.41 -3.89
N GLN A 56 9.97 1.91 -4.06
CA GLN A 56 10.90 1.58 -2.99
C GLN A 56 11.63 2.83 -2.50
N ILE A 57 12.36 2.74 -1.40
CA ILE A 57 13.09 3.88 -0.81
C ILE A 57 13.99 4.55 -1.86
N GLY A 58 14.81 3.76 -2.58
CA GLY A 58 15.71 4.30 -3.60
C GLY A 58 14.99 4.98 -4.77
N ASP A 59 13.77 4.52 -5.14
CA ASP A 59 12.98 5.19 -6.18
C ASP A 59 12.48 6.56 -5.69
N ILE A 60 12.03 6.64 -4.43
CA ILE A 60 11.57 7.89 -3.82
C ILE A 60 12.76 8.86 -3.71
N GLU A 61 13.91 8.42 -3.20
CA GLU A 61 15.11 9.23 -3.05
C GLU A 61 15.55 9.80 -4.39
N SER A 62 15.64 8.92 -5.41
CA SER A 62 15.99 9.32 -6.76
C SER A 62 15.00 10.35 -7.34
N LEU A 63 13.69 10.19 -7.08
CA LEU A 63 12.68 11.12 -7.54
C LEU A 63 12.82 12.49 -6.88
N VAL A 64 12.99 12.52 -5.56
CA VAL A 64 13.02 13.77 -4.78
C VAL A 64 14.29 14.60 -5.01
N GLU A 65 15.37 14.03 -5.55
CA GLU A 65 16.57 14.78 -5.94
C GLU A 65 16.27 15.92 -6.92
N THR A 66 15.27 15.75 -7.79
CA THR A 66 14.90 16.73 -8.82
C THR A 66 13.49 17.29 -8.66
N ALA A 67 12.70 16.73 -7.74
CA ALA A 67 11.31 17.14 -7.52
C ALA A 67 11.25 18.51 -6.78
N GLU A 68 10.42 19.40 -7.25
CA GLU A 68 10.04 20.64 -6.53
C GLU A 68 8.96 20.36 -5.49
N ILE A 69 8.09 19.37 -5.77
CA ILE A 69 6.99 18.93 -4.89
C ILE A 69 7.25 17.45 -4.56
N LYS A 70 7.41 17.14 -3.28
CA LYS A 70 7.60 15.75 -2.84
C LYS A 70 6.32 14.94 -3.02
N PRO A 71 6.41 13.61 -3.22
CA PRO A 71 5.25 12.73 -3.16
C PRO A 71 4.50 12.90 -1.84
N MET A 72 3.19 13.05 -1.90
CA MET A 72 2.32 13.15 -0.73
C MET A 72 1.85 11.76 -0.26
N VAL A 73 1.81 10.81 -1.19
CA VAL A 73 1.31 9.45 -0.98
C VAL A 73 2.24 8.45 -1.65
N ASN A 74 2.47 7.29 -1.00
CA ASN A 74 2.98 6.07 -1.63
C ASN A 74 1.99 4.93 -1.37
N GLN A 75 1.34 4.44 -2.43
CA GLN A 75 0.39 3.32 -2.32
C GLN A 75 1.13 2.01 -2.55
N ILE A 76 1.14 1.13 -1.55
CA ILE A 76 1.94 -0.11 -1.56
C ILE A 76 1.11 -1.34 -1.16
N LEU A 77 1.57 -2.53 -1.57
CA LEU A 77 1.04 -3.78 -1.05
C LEU A 77 1.41 -3.89 0.42
N LEU A 78 0.39 -3.90 1.29
CA LEU A 78 0.61 -4.04 2.73
C LEU A 78 -0.52 -4.82 3.39
N HIS A 79 -0.16 -5.92 4.02
CA HIS A 79 -1.05 -6.78 4.81
C HIS A 79 -0.24 -7.60 5.83
N ILE A 80 -0.90 -8.32 6.72
CA ILE A 80 -0.29 -9.09 7.82
C ILE A 80 0.89 -9.97 7.35
N SER A 81 0.79 -10.61 6.19
CA SER A 81 1.85 -11.49 5.65
C SER A 81 2.87 -10.75 4.76
N ASN A 82 2.72 -9.44 4.56
CA ASN A 82 3.61 -8.60 3.78
C ASN A 82 3.64 -7.20 4.38
N THR A 83 4.50 -6.99 5.36
CA THR A 83 4.61 -5.71 6.07
C THR A 83 6.00 -5.10 5.88
N PRO A 84 6.19 -4.23 4.87
CA PRO A 84 7.47 -3.59 4.59
C PRO A 84 7.73 -2.44 5.59
N LEU A 85 8.08 -2.78 6.84
CA LEU A 85 8.22 -1.82 7.94
C LEU A 85 9.24 -0.73 7.67
N GLU A 86 10.35 -1.05 7.00
CA GLU A 86 11.39 -0.07 6.66
C GLU A 86 10.84 0.99 5.71
N LEU A 87 10.15 0.57 4.65
CA LEU A 87 9.53 1.50 3.69
C LEU A 87 8.42 2.34 4.34
N VAL A 88 7.59 1.72 5.19
CA VAL A 88 6.54 2.43 5.95
C VAL A 88 7.17 3.49 6.85
N GLY A 89 8.18 3.12 7.63
CA GLY A 89 8.89 4.05 8.51
C GLY A 89 9.60 5.18 7.76
N TYR A 90 10.20 4.87 6.60
CA TYR A 90 10.80 5.87 5.73
C TYR A 90 9.75 6.88 5.22
N CYS A 91 8.62 6.40 4.71
CA CYS A 91 7.53 7.26 4.24
C CYS A 91 7.02 8.17 5.35
N GLN A 92 6.69 7.60 6.52
CA GLN A 92 6.19 8.36 7.66
C GLN A 92 7.17 9.44 8.14
N LYS A 93 8.47 9.10 8.22
CA LYS A 93 9.54 10.05 8.60
C LYS A 93 9.65 11.22 7.62
N ASN A 94 9.35 10.99 6.36
CA ASN A 94 9.41 12.00 5.30
C ASN A 94 8.06 12.70 5.02
N GLY A 95 7.02 12.43 5.83
CA GLY A 95 5.70 13.03 5.68
C GLY A 95 4.91 12.50 4.47
N ILE A 96 5.26 11.31 3.98
CA ILE A 96 4.57 10.61 2.88
C ILE A 96 3.53 9.69 3.50
N VAL A 97 2.27 9.88 3.15
CA VAL A 97 1.18 9.00 3.56
C VAL A 97 1.31 7.64 2.87
N VAL A 98 1.18 6.57 3.63
CA VAL A 98 1.16 5.22 3.08
C VAL A 98 -0.27 4.74 2.91
N GLU A 99 -0.66 4.44 1.67
CA GLU A 99 -1.90 3.72 1.36
C GLU A 99 -1.60 2.23 1.19
N ALA A 100 -2.29 1.41 1.99
CA ALA A 100 -2.13 -0.04 2.02
C ALA A 100 -3.17 -0.70 1.10
N TYR A 101 -2.78 -1.13 -0.11
CA TYR A 101 -3.70 -1.87 -0.95
C TYR A 101 -3.67 -3.36 -0.63
N SER A 102 -4.77 -4.06 -0.94
CA SER A 102 -4.98 -5.49 -0.68
C SER A 102 -4.75 -5.91 0.79
N PRO A 103 -5.32 -5.23 1.78
CA PRO A 103 -5.10 -5.54 3.20
C PRO A 103 -5.50 -6.97 3.58
N ASN A 104 -6.34 -7.65 2.80
CA ASN A 104 -6.73 -9.05 2.97
C ASN A 104 -5.86 -10.04 2.14
N GLY A 105 -4.72 -9.60 1.58
CA GLY A 105 -3.82 -10.45 0.81
C GLY A 105 -4.54 -11.23 -0.30
N HIS A 106 -5.37 -10.55 -1.11
CA HIS A 106 -6.23 -11.15 -2.15
C HIS A 106 -7.14 -12.29 -1.67
N GLY A 107 -7.42 -12.35 -0.37
CA GLY A 107 -8.29 -13.37 0.24
C GLY A 107 -7.53 -14.52 0.91
N GLU A 108 -6.24 -14.71 0.64
CA GLU A 108 -5.45 -15.83 1.19
C GLU A 108 -5.27 -15.74 2.71
N ILE A 109 -5.24 -14.52 3.27
CA ILE A 109 -5.20 -14.31 4.72
C ILE A 109 -6.47 -14.85 5.39
N LEU A 110 -7.60 -14.80 4.72
CA LEU A 110 -8.90 -15.27 5.25
C LEU A 110 -8.90 -16.77 5.57
N ASN A 111 -7.97 -17.52 4.98
CA ASN A 111 -7.86 -18.97 5.13
C ASN A 111 -6.84 -19.40 6.19
N GLN A 112 -6.06 -18.47 6.77
CA GLN A 112 -5.03 -18.78 7.76
C GLN A 112 -5.67 -19.06 9.14
N PRO A 113 -5.49 -20.28 9.71
CA PRO A 113 -6.10 -20.62 10.99
C PRO A 113 -5.69 -19.69 12.13
N GLU A 114 -4.40 -19.33 12.21
CA GLU A 114 -3.84 -18.49 13.26
C GLU A 114 -4.44 -17.07 13.21
N ILE A 115 -4.75 -16.57 12.01
CA ILE A 115 -5.39 -15.26 11.84
C ILE A 115 -6.88 -15.31 12.20
N LYS A 116 -7.55 -16.44 11.94
CA LYS A 116 -8.93 -16.66 12.40
C LYS A 116 -9.01 -16.67 13.92
N GLU A 117 -8.16 -17.42 14.58
CA GLU A 117 -8.07 -17.45 16.05
C GLU A 117 -7.79 -16.06 16.64
N MET A 118 -6.90 -15.29 16.00
CA MET A 118 -6.61 -13.91 16.41
C MET A 118 -7.85 -13.03 16.25
N ALA A 119 -8.59 -13.13 15.14
CA ALA A 119 -9.81 -12.35 14.93
C ALA A 119 -10.90 -12.74 15.94
N GLU A 120 -11.07 -14.01 16.25
CA GLU A 120 -11.99 -14.52 17.28
C GLU A 120 -11.65 -13.97 18.67
N LYS A 121 -10.36 -13.87 19.03
CA LYS A 121 -9.89 -13.28 20.29
C LYS A 121 -10.42 -11.85 20.48
N TYR A 122 -10.52 -11.08 19.40
CA TYR A 122 -11.05 -9.70 19.39
C TYR A 122 -12.55 -9.61 19.10
N GLY A 123 -13.23 -10.75 18.85
CA GLY A 123 -14.65 -10.79 18.52
C GLY A 123 -14.99 -10.13 17.19
N VAL A 124 -14.06 -10.15 16.23
CA VAL A 124 -14.18 -9.49 14.91
C VAL A 124 -13.98 -10.47 13.77
N SER A 125 -14.33 -10.06 12.55
CA SER A 125 -14.01 -10.82 11.35
C SER A 125 -12.53 -10.65 10.94
N VAL A 126 -11.99 -11.60 10.20
CA VAL A 126 -10.62 -11.51 9.66
C VAL A 126 -10.40 -10.24 8.82
N PRO A 127 -11.31 -9.82 7.91
CA PRO A 127 -11.17 -8.55 7.22
C PRO A 127 -11.07 -7.33 8.16
N GLN A 128 -11.86 -7.29 9.23
CA GLN A 128 -11.77 -6.21 10.22
C GLN A 128 -10.41 -6.21 10.93
N LEU A 129 -9.91 -7.39 11.32
CA LEU A 129 -8.58 -7.52 11.91
C LEU A 129 -7.49 -7.00 10.95
N CYS A 130 -7.53 -7.39 9.67
CA CYS A 130 -6.57 -6.95 8.66
C CYS A 130 -6.61 -5.42 8.44
N ILE A 131 -7.80 -4.83 8.38
CA ILE A 131 -7.96 -3.38 8.24
C ILE A 131 -7.44 -2.67 9.49
N ARG A 132 -7.81 -3.14 10.69
CA ARG A 132 -7.32 -2.55 11.94
C ARG A 132 -5.81 -2.64 12.07
N TYR A 133 -5.22 -3.77 11.66
CA TYR A 133 -3.76 -3.93 11.63
C TYR A 133 -3.08 -2.83 10.80
N THR A 134 -3.54 -2.59 9.57
CA THR A 134 -2.95 -1.56 8.71
C THR A 134 -3.15 -0.17 9.31
N LEU A 135 -4.31 0.13 9.88
CA LEU A 135 -4.58 1.40 10.58
C LEU A 135 -3.63 1.61 11.77
N GLN A 136 -3.36 0.57 12.57
CA GLN A 136 -2.45 0.67 13.71
C GLN A 136 -0.97 0.79 13.33
N LEU A 137 -0.61 0.44 12.08
CA LEU A 137 0.69 0.78 11.51
C LEU A 137 0.80 2.25 11.06
N GLY A 138 -0.28 3.04 11.21
CA GLY A 138 -0.34 4.43 10.76
C GLY A 138 -0.47 4.56 9.24
N THR A 139 -1.10 3.59 8.59
CA THR A 139 -1.36 3.57 7.14
C THR A 139 -2.85 3.63 6.82
N PHE A 140 -3.22 3.95 5.58
CA PHE A 140 -4.60 4.01 5.12
C PHE A 140 -4.96 2.77 4.28
N PRO A 141 -5.85 1.88 4.76
CA PRO A 141 -6.24 0.70 4.00
C PRO A 141 -7.11 1.07 2.78
N CYS A 142 -6.70 0.58 1.60
CA CYS A 142 -7.46 0.66 0.36
C CYS A 142 -8.09 -0.70 0.05
N GLN A 143 -9.30 -0.94 0.55
CA GLN A 143 -10.03 -2.19 0.35
C GLN A 143 -11.09 -2.05 -0.73
N ARG A 144 -10.94 -2.78 -1.85
CA ARG A 144 -12.04 -2.90 -2.82
C ARG A 144 -13.11 -3.82 -2.28
N GLN A 145 -14.34 -3.33 -2.21
CA GLN A 145 -15.51 -4.11 -1.79
C GLN A 145 -16.73 -3.71 -2.63
N GLN A 146 -17.53 -4.68 -3.05
CA GLN A 146 -18.75 -4.49 -3.87
C GLN A 146 -20.04 -4.80 -3.09
N ILE A 147 -19.93 -5.52 -1.98
CA ILE A 147 -21.07 -5.93 -1.16
C ILE A 147 -21.27 -4.90 -0.05
N GLN A 148 -22.41 -4.22 -0.05
CA GLN A 148 -22.72 -3.13 0.87
C GLN A 148 -22.59 -3.52 2.36
N ASN A 149 -23.07 -4.71 2.74
CA ASN A 149 -22.94 -5.18 4.11
C ASN A 149 -21.48 -5.38 4.53
N HIS A 150 -20.63 -5.85 3.62
CA HIS A 150 -19.19 -5.97 3.89
C HIS A 150 -18.51 -4.61 3.97
N MET A 151 -18.92 -3.62 3.17
CA MET A 151 -18.40 -2.24 3.30
C MET A 151 -18.69 -1.66 4.67
N LYS A 152 -19.93 -1.85 5.18
CA LYS A 152 -20.32 -1.40 6.51
C LYS A 152 -19.49 -2.12 7.58
N ALA A 153 -19.42 -3.45 7.55
CA ALA A 153 -18.65 -4.23 8.50
C ALA A 153 -17.16 -3.85 8.49
N ASN A 154 -16.56 -3.61 7.31
CA ASN A 154 -15.17 -3.20 7.17
C ASN A 154 -14.88 -1.80 7.76
N ALA A 155 -15.91 -0.97 8.00
CA ALA A 155 -15.78 0.31 8.66
C ALA A 155 -15.89 0.21 10.19
N GLU A 156 -16.38 -0.91 10.73
CA GLU A 156 -16.52 -1.17 12.16
C GLU A 156 -15.21 -1.73 12.74
N VAL A 157 -14.21 -0.85 12.90
CA VAL A 157 -12.83 -1.20 13.30
C VAL A 157 -12.34 -0.41 14.52
N ASP A 158 -13.25 -0.01 15.40
CA ASP A 158 -12.97 0.81 16.59
C ASP A 158 -12.36 0.03 17.78
N PHE A 159 -11.92 -1.21 17.55
CA PHE A 159 -11.18 -2.00 18.54
C PHE A 159 -9.67 -1.76 18.39
N GLU A 160 -8.89 -2.16 19.39
CA GLU A 160 -7.43 -2.05 19.39
C GLU A 160 -6.79 -3.43 19.51
N ILE A 161 -5.82 -3.71 18.63
CA ILE A 161 -4.96 -4.90 18.70
C ILE A 161 -3.86 -4.59 19.71
N SER A 162 -3.61 -5.50 20.67
CA SER A 162 -2.58 -5.31 21.69
C SER A 162 -1.19 -5.18 21.06
N PRO A 163 -0.23 -4.51 21.73
CA PRO A 163 1.15 -4.42 21.24
C PRO A 163 1.79 -5.79 20.98
N GLU A 164 1.51 -6.78 21.86
CA GLU A 164 2.02 -8.14 21.74
C GLU A 164 1.47 -8.83 20.48
N ASP A 165 0.17 -8.71 20.24
CA ASP A 165 -0.47 -9.28 19.06
C ASP A 165 -0.04 -8.56 17.78
N MET A 166 0.17 -7.23 17.83
CA MET A 166 0.74 -6.49 16.70
C MET A 166 2.13 -7.03 16.31
N GLU A 167 2.98 -7.39 17.31
CA GLU A 167 4.29 -7.99 17.00
C GLU A 167 4.15 -9.38 16.38
N ILE A 168 3.19 -10.19 16.85
CA ILE A 168 2.90 -11.49 16.23
C ILE A 168 2.47 -11.31 14.76
N LEU A 169 1.57 -10.36 14.51
CA LEU A 169 1.06 -10.09 13.15
C LEU A 169 2.13 -9.51 12.21
N LYS A 170 3.02 -8.65 12.70
CA LYS A 170 4.16 -8.12 11.92
C LYS A 170 5.14 -9.22 11.49
N ASN A 171 5.32 -10.22 12.34
CA ASN A 171 6.23 -11.34 12.10
C ASN A 171 5.50 -12.58 11.55
N PHE A 172 4.26 -12.43 11.10
CA PHE A 172 3.51 -13.56 10.53
C PHE A 172 4.20 -14.08 9.27
N LYS A 173 4.17 -15.40 9.11
CA LYS A 173 4.77 -16.09 7.96
C LYS A 173 4.30 -15.47 6.62
N LYS A 174 5.20 -15.37 5.66
CA LYS A 174 4.87 -14.94 4.30
C LYS A 174 3.90 -15.94 3.66
N ILE A 175 2.94 -15.43 2.91
CA ILE A 175 2.09 -16.23 2.04
C ILE A 175 2.86 -16.50 0.76
N GLU A 176 3.11 -17.77 0.44
CA GLU A 176 3.90 -18.18 -0.73
C GLU A 176 3.10 -18.11 -2.05
N SER A 177 1.78 -18.16 -1.97
CA SER A 177 0.92 -18.13 -3.16
C SER A 177 -0.37 -17.35 -2.89
N TYR A 178 -0.69 -16.47 -3.79
CA TYR A 178 -1.94 -15.71 -3.82
C TYR A 178 -2.94 -16.31 -4.84
N GLY A 179 -2.85 -17.61 -5.12
CA GLY A 179 -3.73 -18.31 -6.04
C GLY A 179 -3.70 -17.68 -7.44
N ALA A 180 -4.88 -17.37 -7.99
CA ALA A 180 -4.99 -16.70 -9.30
C ALA A 180 -4.37 -15.31 -9.33
N SER A 181 -4.10 -14.68 -8.18
CA SER A 181 -3.48 -13.36 -8.07
C SER A 181 -1.95 -13.39 -7.96
N SER A 182 -1.33 -14.58 -7.92
CA SER A 182 0.15 -14.73 -7.87
C SER A 182 0.86 -14.18 -9.11
N GLY A 183 0.15 -13.93 -10.21
CA GLY A 183 0.69 -13.27 -11.40
C GLY A 183 0.85 -11.75 -11.26
N PHE A 184 0.46 -11.14 -10.14
CA PHE A 184 0.78 -9.76 -9.82
C PHE A 184 2.21 -9.69 -9.28
N LEU A 185 3.13 -9.17 -10.09
CA LEU A 185 4.57 -9.15 -9.81
C LEU A 185 4.96 -8.39 -8.53
N CYS A 186 4.12 -7.46 -8.06
CA CYS A 186 4.33 -6.80 -6.76
C CYS A 186 4.19 -7.75 -5.56
N MET A 187 3.68 -8.96 -5.77
CA MET A 187 3.59 -10.04 -4.78
C MET A 187 4.69 -11.07 -4.92
N ALA A 188 5.47 -11.03 -6.01
CA ALA A 188 6.67 -11.82 -6.13
C ALA A 188 7.68 -11.35 -5.08
N GLU A 189 8.29 -12.29 -4.37
CA GLU A 189 9.23 -12.03 -3.29
C GLU A 189 10.32 -11.05 -3.73
N ASN A 190 10.56 -10.02 -2.90
CA ASN A 190 11.87 -9.41 -2.86
C ASN A 190 12.82 -10.50 -2.34
N SER A 191 13.44 -11.26 -3.25
CA SER A 191 14.56 -12.10 -2.90
C SER A 191 15.68 -11.18 -2.43
N ASP A 192 16.06 -11.38 -1.16
CA ASP A 192 17.19 -10.71 -0.49
C ASP A 192 18.47 -10.74 -1.32
#